data_f860f0334200e88cddabafd7cf4e541f
#
_entry.id   f860f0334200e88cddabafd7cf4e541f
#
_cell.length_a   1.000
_cell.length_b   1.000
_cell.length_c   1.000
_cell.angle_alpha   90.00
_cell.angle_beta   90.00
_cell.angle_gamma   90.00
#
_symmetry.space_group_name_H-M   'P 1'
#
loop_
_entity.id
_entity.type
_entity.pdbx_description
1 polymer ?
#
loop_
_entity_poly.entity_id
_entity_poly.type
_entity_poly.pdbx_seq_one_letter_code
_entity_poly.pdbx_strand_id
1 'polypeptide(L)'
;EQIKIAEEDRKAREAALKKQEEIDLANAAMREDERKFNAAIVDAESYEKKGDYSSMIDLLNIALTLKPDDKEVKKMLDEANRKLSEIKVKNEQYNKTIRMAQDALNSQRWQDAYSKSEAALELRPDSSEAKRILTESQRKIKLTESLKEFLLRADTFIGQKLYKEALEELNKAKHADSNNKEIEERISKIQNIQKKHKEELGLLEQELTKAEKEDNFDIAIEICNKLIDKDIQNPRKWNEHIVYLKERRNKYLKDIE
;
A
#
# COMPACT_ATOMS: atom_id res chain seq x y z
N GLU A 1 27.67 -71.03 72.72
CA GLU A 1 27.05 -71.34 71.40
C GLU A 1 25.79 -70.54 71.20
N GLN A 2 24.80 -70.48 72.12
CA GLN A 2 23.54 -69.71 72.03
C GLN A 2 23.74 -68.19 71.89
N ILE A 3 24.75 -67.57 72.51
CA ILE A 3 25.08 -66.17 72.45
C ILE A 3 25.62 -65.81 71.03
N LYS A 4 26.40 -66.68 70.38
CA LYS A 4 26.91 -66.50 69.04
C LYS A 4 25.80 -66.55 68.01
N ILE A 5 24.88 -67.49 68.14
CA ILE A 5 23.69 -67.60 67.25
C ILE A 5 22.80 -66.38 67.39
N ALA A 6 22.57 -65.87 68.60
CA ALA A 6 21.76 -64.67 68.85
C ALA A 6 22.43 -63.37 68.24
N GLU A 7 23.76 -63.28 68.26
CA GLU A 7 24.50 -62.20 67.67
C GLU A 7 24.49 -62.26 66.08
N GLU A 8 24.56 -63.46 65.53
CA GLU A 8 24.43 -63.68 64.11
C GLU A 8 23.01 -63.36 63.61
N ASP A 9 21.99 -63.81 64.36
CA ASP A 9 20.60 -63.47 64.07
C ASP A 9 20.32 -61.94 64.12
N ARG A 10 20.90 -61.29 65.18
CA ARG A 10 20.78 -59.80 65.23
C ARG A 10 21.44 -59.08 64.05
N LYS A 11 22.67 -59.50 63.70
CA LYS A 11 23.37 -58.93 62.50
C LYS A 11 22.62 -59.20 61.22
N ALA A 12 22.04 -60.40 61.10
CA ALA A 12 21.23 -60.72 59.88
C ALA A 12 19.95 -59.86 59.84
N ARG A 13 19.28 -59.60 60.95
CA ARG A 13 18.12 -58.72 61.04
C ARG A 13 18.48 -57.27 60.76
N GLU A 14 19.57 -56.73 61.26
CA GLU A 14 20.07 -55.39 60.98
C GLU A 14 20.45 -55.22 59.52
N ALA A 15 21.09 -56.22 58.89
CA ALA A 15 21.39 -56.23 57.48
C ALA A 15 20.14 -56.26 56.57
N ALA A 16 19.12 -57.07 56.99
CA ALA A 16 17.83 -57.12 56.29
C ALA A 16 17.08 -55.80 56.39
N LEU A 17 17.12 -55.13 57.55
CA LEU A 17 16.46 -53.83 57.76
C LEU A 17 17.10 -52.73 56.85
N LYS A 18 18.44 -52.65 56.84
CA LYS A 18 19.16 -51.73 55.97
C LYS A 18 18.86 -51.96 54.49
N LYS A 19 18.80 -53.23 54.09
CA LYS A 19 18.45 -53.56 52.71
C LYS A 19 17.01 -53.14 52.33
N GLN A 20 16.08 -53.27 53.30
CA GLN A 20 14.70 -52.83 53.13
C GLN A 20 14.62 -51.32 53.05
N GLU A 21 15.35 -50.58 53.92
CA GLU A 21 15.42 -49.12 53.87
C GLU A 21 16.01 -48.61 52.51
N GLU A 22 17.04 -49.24 51.94
CA GLU A 22 17.62 -48.94 50.64
C GLU A 22 16.59 -49.17 49.51
N ILE A 23 15.82 -50.29 49.59
CA ILE A 23 14.77 -50.57 48.59
C ILE A 23 13.64 -49.53 48.68
N ASP A 24 13.22 -49.16 49.86
CA ASP A 24 12.15 -48.16 50.06
C ASP A 24 12.58 -46.79 49.61
N LEU A 25 13.84 -46.41 49.85
CA LEU A 25 14.40 -45.14 49.31
C LEU A 25 14.49 -45.15 47.81
N ALA A 26 14.94 -46.24 47.18
CA ALA A 26 14.98 -46.41 45.74
C ALA A 26 13.57 -46.35 45.12
N ASN A 27 12.59 -47.01 45.75
CA ASN A 27 11.21 -46.97 45.31
C ASN A 27 10.60 -45.56 45.46
N ALA A 28 10.95 -44.81 46.51
CA ALA A 28 10.52 -43.43 46.68
C ALA A 28 11.12 -42.52 45.60
N ALA A 29 12.40 -42.67 45.25
CA ALA A 29 13.06 -41.95 44.18
C ALA A 29 12.41 -42.24 42.81
N MET A 30 12.17 -43.54 42.53
CA MET A 30 11.47 -43.94 41.29
C MET A 30 10.06 -43.32 41.15
N ARG A 31 9.30 -43.26 42.24
CA ARG A 31 7.96 -42.62 42.25
C ARG A 31 8.05 -41.12 42.02
N GLU A 32 9.06 -40.48 42.54
CA GLU A 32 9.28 -39.04 42.33
C GLU A 32 9.68 -38.75 40.88
N ASP A 33 10.57 -39.54 40.29
CA ASP A 33 10.95 -39.43 38.89
C ASP A 33 9.77 -39.69 37.95
N GLU A 34 8.91 -40.66 38.27
CA GLU A 34 7.66 -40.93 37.55
C GLU A 34 6.70 -39.73 37.59
N ARG A 35 6.57 -39.10 38.78
CA ARG A 35 5.74 -37.87 38.91
C ARG A 35 6.28 -36.72 38.07
N LYS A 36 7.60 -36.49 38.12
CA LYS A 36 8.26 -35.43 37.31
C LYS A 36 8.11 -35.67 35.81
N PHE A 37 8.28 -36.93 35.39
CA PHE A 37 8.08 -37.34 34.02
C PHE A 37 6.66 -37.03 33.53
N ASN A 38 5.64 -37.48 34.27
CA ASN A 38 4.25 -37.24 33.90
C ASN A 38 3.89 -35.74 33.90
N ALA A 39 4.39 -34.96 34.87
CA ALA A 39 4.19 -33.52 34.92
C ALA A 39 4.80 -32.83 33.71
N ALA A 40 6.02 -33.20 33.32
CA ALA A 40 6.68 -32.62 32.14
C ALA A 40 5.88 -32.88 30.86
N ILE A 41 5.29 -34.06 30.70
CA ILE A 41 4.43 -34.38 29.53
C ILE A 41 3.17 -33.53 29.54
N VAL A 42 2.45 -33.47 30.67
CA VAL A 42 1.21 -32.68 30.80
C VAL A 42 1.47 -31.19 30.50
N ASP A 43 2.57 -30.66 31.02
CA ASP A 43 2.96 -29.28 30.75
C ASP A 43 3.36 -29.09 29.29
N ALA A 44 4.07 -30.02 28.66
CA ALA A 44 4.41 -30.00 27.22
C ALA A 44 3.16 -29.97 26.34
N GLU A 45 2.16 -30.81 26.64
CA GLU A 45 0.86 -30.80 25.92
C GLU A 45 0.12 -29.46 26.09
N SER A 46 0.24 -28.81 27.25
CA SER A 46 -0.32 -27.49 27.48
C SER A 46 0.33 -26.43 26.58
N TYR A 47 1.66 -26.50 26.40
CA TYR A 47 2.38 -25.60 25.48
C TYR A 47 2.09 -25.91 24.00
N GLU A 48 1.89 -27.17 23.65
CA GLU A 48 1.42 -27.55 22.31
C GLU A 48 0.11 -26.84 21.95
N LYS A 49 -0.89 -26.89 22.85
CA LYS A 49 -2.18 -26.20 22.67
C LYS A 49 -2.05 -24.69 22.50
N LYS A 50 -1.00 -24.08 23.04
CA LYS A 50 -0.67 -22.66 22.90
C LYS A 50 0.17 -22.37 21.63
N GLY A 51 0.64 -23.41 20.94
CA GLY A 51 1.55 -23.27 19.79
C GLY A 51 2.99 -22.88 20.19
N ASP A 52 3.34 -22.96 21.47
CA ASP A 52 4.70 -22.69 21.98
C ASP A 52 5.56 -23.95 21.95
N TYR A 53 5.97 -24.30 20.75
CA TYR A 53 6.80 -25.49 20.53
C TYR A 53 8.21 -25.38 21.10
N SER A 54 8.70 -24.18 21.40
CA SER A 54 10.00 -24.03 22.08
C SER A 54 9.95 -24.52 23.51
N SER A 55 8.97 -24.06 24.31
CA SER A 55 8.76 -24.49 25.68
C SER A 55 8.36 -25.97 25.73
N MET A 56 7.58 -26.45 24.75
CA MET A 56 7.26 -27.88 24.63
C MET A 56 8.52 -28.75 24.50
N ILE A 57 9.44 -28.35 23.59
CA ILE A 57 10.72 -29.05 23.37
C ILE A 57 11.56 -29.13 24.66
N ASP A 58 11.66 -28.03 25.40
CA ASP A 58 12.40 -27.98 26.63
C ASP A 58 11.84 -28.97 27.65
N LEU A 59 10.53 -29.06 27.82
CA LEU A 59 9.87 -30.00 28.72
C LEU A 59 10.00 -31.46 28.28
N LEU A 60 9.89 -31.72 26.96
CA LEU A 60 10.11 -33.07 26.43
C LEU A 60 11.57 -33.55 26.63
N ASN A 61 12.54 -32.64 26.51
CA ASN A 61 13.92 -32.95 26.84
C ASN A 61 14.10 -33.30 28.33
N ILE A 62 13.42 -32.58 29.24
CA ILE A 62 13.39 -32.92 30.67
C ILE A 62 12.80 -34.33 30.86
N ALA A 63 11.67 -34.64 30.20
CA ALA A 63 11.08 -35.97 30.28
C ALA A 63 12.05 -37.06 29.77
N LEU A 64 12.80 -36.83 28.69
CA LEU A 64 13.80 -37.76 28.18
C LEU A 64 15.04 -37.90 29.08
N THR A 65 15.38 -36.95 29.95
CA THR A 65 16.41 -37.15 30.97
C THR A 65 15.99 -38.16 32.03
N LEU A 66 14.67 -38.25 32.30
CA LEU A 66 14.11 -39.21 33.28
C LEU A 66 13.85 -40.58 32.67
N LYS A 67 13.38 -40.61 31.40
CA LYS A 67 13.13 -41.86 30.65
C LYS A 67 13.73 -41.74 29.22
N PRO A 68 15.03 -42.03 29.04
CA PRO A 68 15.72 -41.80 27.76
C PRO A 68 15.19 -42.62 26.59
N ASP A 69 14.54 -43.73 26.83
CA ASP A 69 14.05 -44.65 25.79
C ASP A 69 12.56 -44.59 25.54
N ASP A 70 11.87 -43.57 26.11
CA ASP A 70 10.45 -43.39 25.86
C ASP A 70 10.18 -43.01 24.40
N LYS A 71 9.50 -43.89 23.69
CA LYS A 71 9.24 -43.73 22.22
C LYS A 71 8.21 -42.66 21.93
N GLU A 72 7.24 -42.49 22.80
CA GLU A 72 6.17 -41.49 22.58
C GLU A 72 6.73 -40.08 22.78
N VAL A 73 7.53 -39.89 23.82
CA VAL A 73 8.20 -38.60 24.06
C VAL A 73 9.16 -38.24 22.93
N LYS A 74 9.93 -39.21 22.41
CA LYS A 74 10.79 -38.99 21.23
C LYS A 74 9.97 -38.55 20.00
N LYS A 75 8.84 -39.20 19.75
CA LYS A 75 7.93 -38.84 18.64
C LYS A 75 7.35 -37.43 18.82
N MET A 76 6.90 -37.09 20.03
CA MET A 76 6.41 -35.73 20.34
C MET A 76 7.50 -34.68 20.13
N LEU A 77 8.75 -34.99 20.52
CA LEU A 77 9.89 -34.08 20.33
C LEU A 77 10.21 -33.84 18.84
N ASP A 78 10.20 -34.90 18.03
CA ASP A 78 10.42 -34.80 16.59
C ASP A 78 9.32 -33.95 15.94
N GLU A 79 8.06 -34.17 16.31
CA GLU A 79 6.94 -33.37 15.81
C GLU A 79 7.03 -31.90 16.22
N ALA A 80 7.37 -31.63 17.49
CA ALA A 80 7.57 -30.28 18.00
C ALA A 80 8.70 -29.54 17.27
N ASN A 81 9.84 -30.22 17.04
CA ASN A 81 10.95 -29.67 16.26
C ASN A 81 10.54 -29.36 14.82
N ARG A 82 9.79 -30.24 14.17
CA ARG A 82 9.26 -30.00 12.81
C ARG A 82 8.36 -28.78 12.77
N LYS A 83 7.40 -28.68 13.70
CA LYS A 83 6.49 -27.52 13.82
C LYS A 83 7.23 -26.22 14.08
N LEU A 84 8.19 -26.22 14.98
CA LEU A 84 9.03 -25.04 15.25
C LEU A 84 9.81 -24.60 14.02
N SER A 85 10.36 -25.56 13.26
CA SER A 85 11.05 -25.28 12.01
C SER A 85 10.12 -24.66 10.95
N GLU A 86 8.92 -25.20 10.78
CA GLU A 86 7.91 -24.65 9.86
C GLU A 86 7.54 -23.20 10.21
N ILE A 87 7.36 -22.91 11.53
CA ILE A 87 7.08 -21.55 12.01
C ILE A 87 8.25 -20.61 11.75
N LYS A 88 9.49 -21.04 11.99
CA LYS A 88 10.68 -20.24 11.69
C LYS A 88 10.77 -19.87 10.22
N VAL A 89 10.59 -20.86 9.33
CA VAL A 89 10.60 -20.63 7.86
C VAL A 89 9.50 -19.64 7.45
N LYS A 90 8.27 -19.79 7.94
CA LYS A 90 7.19 -18.86 7.65
C LYS A 90 7.49 -17.44 8.15
N ASN A 91 8.06 -17.32 9.33
CA ASN A 91 8.45 -16.03 9.90
C ASN A 91 9.56 -15.35 9.06
N GLU A 92 10.55 -16.10 8.62
CA GLU A 92 11.61 -15.59 7.74
C GLU A 92 11.05 -15.12 6.39
N GLN A 93 10.18 -15.92 5.78
CA GLN A 93 9.49 -15.55 4.55
C GLN A 93 8.65 -14.29 4.72
N TYR A 94 7.88 -14.21 5.81
CA TYR A 94 7.11 -13.01 6.14
C TYR A 94 8.03 -11.78 6.27
N ASN A 95 9.09 -11.88 7.08
CA ASN A 95 10.01 -10.77 7.31
C ASN A 95 10.69 -10.29 6.03
N LYS A 96 11.05 -11.20 5.13
CA LYS A 96 11.59 -10.87 3.82
C LYS A 96 10.53 -10.16 2.96
N THR A 97 9.32 -10.73 2.89
CA THR A 97 8.24 -10.23 2.04
C THR A 97 7.77 -8.84 2.48
N ILE A 98 7.62 -8.61 3.79
CA ILE A 98 7.19 -7.31 4.32
C ILE A 98 8.24 -6.21 4.08
N ARG A 99 9.54 -6.53 4.20
CA ARG A 99 10.62 -5.61 3.82
C ARG A 99 10.54 -5.24 2.35
N MET A 100 10.36 -6.22 1.46
CA MET A 100 10.20 -5.96 0.02
C MET A 100 8.99 -5.09 -0.28
N ALA A 101 7.86 -5.28 0.44
CA ALA A 101 6.68 -4.43 0.32
C ALA A 101 6.97 -2.99 0.74
N GLN A 102 7.65 -2.80 1.87
CA GLN A 102 8.03 -1.46 2.36
C GLN A 102 9.03 -0.76 1.43
N ASP A 103 10.01 -1.47 0.90
CA ASP A 103 10.99 -0.93 -0.05
C ASP A 103 10.31 -0.52 -1.37
N ALA A 104 9.35 -1.32 -1.84
CA ALA A 104 8.55 -0.99 -3.02
C ALA A 104 7.70 0.26 -2.78
N LEU A 105 7.06 0.38 -1.59
CA LEU A 105 6.28 1.56 -1.19
C LEU A 105 7.16 2.82 -1.16
N ASN A 106 8.32 2.75 -0.53
CA ASN A 106 9.28 3.86 -0.44
C ASN A 106 9.82 4.29 -1.82
N SER A 107 9.95 3.31 -2.73
CA SER A 107 10.40 3.53 -4.11
C SER A 107 9.26 3.91 -5.06
N GLN A 108 8.07 4.19 -4.55
CA GLN A 108 6.86 4.55 -5.33
C GLN A 108 6.42 3.47 -6.34
N ARG A 109 6.85 2.22 -6.15
CA ARG A 109 6.42 1.07 -6.94
C ARG A 109 5.14 0.49 -6.33
N TRP A 110 4.05 1.23 -6.51
CA TRP A 110 2.79 0.99 -5.78
C TRP A 110 2.19 -0.40 -6.03
N GLN A 111 2.25 -0.88 -7.28
CA GLN A 111 1.73 -2.20 -7.65
C GLN A 111 2.55 -3.33 -7.02
N ASP A 112 3.88 -3.19 -6.97
CA ASP A 112 4.76 -4.13 -6.29
C ASP A 112 4.50 -4.14 -4.78
N ALA A 113 4.38 -2.95 -4.17
CA ALA A 113 4.07 -2.81 -2.76
C ALA A 113 2.74 -3.47 -2.40
N TYR A 114 1.71 -3.28 -3.22
CA TYR A 114 0.41 -3.92 -3.08
C TYR A 114 0.55 -5.44 -3.11
N SER A 115 1.10 -6.00 -4.17
CA SER A 115 1.25 -7.45 -4.37
C SER A 115 2.10 -8.11 -3.27
N LYS A 116 3.20 -7.46 -2.82
CA LYS A 116 4.03 -7.98 -1.73
C LYS A 116 3.33 -7.91 -0.37
N SER A 117 2.50 -6.90 -0.12
CA SER A 117 1.73 -6.83 1.11
C SER A 117 0.60 -7.87 1.16
N GLU A 118 -0.04 -8.19 0.04
CA GLU A 118 -0.96 -9.34 -0.06
C GLU A 118 -0.25 -10.66 0.30
N ALA A 119 0.90 -10.93 -0.32
CA ALA A 119 1.69 -12.11 -0.03
C ALA A 119 2.17 -12.17 1.43
N ALA A 120 2.46 -11.03 2.06
CA ALA A 120 2.77 -10.98 3.49
C ALA A 120 1.56 -11.30 4.36
N LEU A 121 0.35 -10.91 3.97
CA LEU A 121 -0.90 -11.24 4.67
C LEU A 121 -1.29 -12.72 4.54
N GLU A 122 -0.94 -13.39 3.45
CA GLU A 122 -1.10 -14.85 3.33
C GLU A 122 -0.25 -15.60 4.37
N LEU A 123 0.97 -15.07 4.64
CA LEU A 123 1.87 -15.64 5.65
C LEU A 123 1.45 -15.27 7.08
N ARG A 124 0.93 -14.05 7.29
CA ARG A 124 0.49 -13.53 8.58
C ARG A 124 -0.74 -12.63 8.41
N PRO A 125 -1.96 -13.20 8.48
CA PRO A 125 -3.21 -12.46 8.25
C PRO A 125 -3.47 -11.29 9.22
N ASP A 126 -2.91 -11.37 10.42
CA ASP A 126 -3.12 -10.34 11.46
C ASP A 126 -2.10 -9.20 11.42
N SER A 127 -1.16 -9.21 10.46
CA SER A 127 -0.13 -8.19 10.36
C SER A 127 -0.73 -6.80 10.10
N SER A 128 -0.67 -5.92 11.08
CA SER A 128 -1.07 -4.52 10.96
C SER A 128 -0.19 -3.75 9.97
N GLU A 129 1.10 -4.07 9.92
CA GLU A 129 2.05 -3.46 8.99
C GLU A 129 1.73 -3.80 7.53
N ALA A 130 1.47 -5.08 7.23
CA ALA A 130 1.09 -5.50 5.88
C ALA A 130 -0.24 -4.88 5.45
N LYS A 131 -1.24 -4.81 6.35
CA LYS A 131 -2.52 -4.12 6.11
C LYS A 131 -2.33 -2.63 5.81
N ARG A 132 -1.46 -1.96 6.55
CA ARG A 132 -1.12 -0.55 6.32
C ARG A 132 -0.51 -0.34 4.93
N ILE A 133 0.51 -1.13 4.57
CA ILE A 133 1.17 -1.02 3.25
C ILE A 133 0.18 -1.31 2.13
N LEU A 134 -0.66 -2.33 2.28
CA LEU A 134 -1.70 -2.70 1.32
C LEU A 134 -2.65 -1.52 1.06
N THR A 135 -3.20 -0.94 2.12
CA THR A 135 -4.15 0.16 2.02
C THR A 135 -3.51 1.40 1.40
N GLU A 136 -2.28 1.73 1.79
CA GLU A 136 -1.57 2.88 1.27
C GLU A 136 -1.21 2.71 -0.21
N SER A 137 -0.69 1.56 -0.60
CA SER A 137 -0.38 1.27 -2.00
C SER A 137 -1.62 1.27 -2.88
N GLN A 138 -2.74 0.70 -2.42
CA GLN A 138 -4.02 0.74 -3.14
C GLN A 138 -4.51 2.18 -3.36
N ARG A 139 -4.41 3.02 -2.32
CA ARG A 139 -4.76 4.44 -2.42
C ARG A 139 -3.89 5.16 -3.46
N LYS A 140 -2.57 4.87 -3.46
CA LYS A 140 -1.62 5.47 -4.42
C LYS A 140 -1.86 5.00 -5.85
N ILE A 141 -2.19 3.73 -6.07
CA ILE A 141 -2.57 3.19 -7.37
C ILE A 141 -3.78 3.94 -7.92
N LYS A 142 -4.87 4.02 -7.16
CA LYS A 142 -6.09 4.75 -7.56
C LYS A 142 -5.81 6.22 -7.87
N LEU A 143 -4.98 6.87 -7.07
CA LEU A 143 -4.58 8.26 -7.31
C LEU A 143 -3.84 8.41 -8.63
N THR A 144 -2.87 7.53 -8.91
CA THR A 144 -2.09 7.55 -10.16
C THR A 144 -2.96 7.29 -11.38
N GLU A 145 -3.92 6.37 -11.28
CA GLU A 145 -4.89 6.10 -12.35
C GLU A 145 -5.78 7.31 -12.63
N SER A 146 -6.33 7.93 -11.58
CA SER A 146 -7.16 9.14 -11.72
C SER A 146 -6.38 10.30 -12.32
N LEU A 147 -5.13 10.52 -11.91
CA LEU A 147 -4.25 11.53 -12.49
C LEU A 147 -4.04 11.30 -14.00
N LYS A 148 -3.74 10.06 -14.37
CA LYS A 148 -3.56 9.68 -15.78
C LYS A 148 -4.81 9.98 -16.61
N GLU A 149 -6.00 9.69 -16.08
CA GLU A 149 -7.26 9.98 -16.74
C GLU A 149 -7.51 11.48 -16.90
N PHE A 150 -7.26 12.29 -15.87
CA PHE A 150 -7.42 13.74 -15.94
C PHE A 150 -6.47 14.34 -16.98
N LEU A 151 -5.20 13.92 -16.98
CA LEU A 151 -4.21 14.39 -17.94
C LEU A 151 -4.59 14.00 -19.38
N LEU A 152 -5.06 12.79 -19.61
CA LEU A 152 -5.49 12.33 -20.93
C LEU A 152 -6.68 13.15 -21.46
N ARG A 153 -7.67 13.42 -20.59
CA ARG A 153 -8.81 14.29 -20.96
C ARG A 153 -8.35 15.71 -21.23
N ALA A 154 -7.46 16.26 -20.42
CA ALA A 154 -6.90 17.59 -20.66
C ALA A 154 -6.17 17.66 -21.99
N ASP A 155 -5.35 16.67 -22.35
CA ASP A 155 -4.65 16.63 -23.63
C ASP A 155 -5.63 16.54 -24.82
N THR A 156 -6.72 15.80 -24.67
CA THR A 156 -7.78 15.74 -25.67
C THR A 156 -8.43 17.11 -25.89
N PHE A 157 -8.77 17.82 -24.81
CA PHE A 157 -9.34 19.17 -24.90
C PHE A 157 -8.35 20.20 -25.46
N ILE A 158 -7.07 20.10 -25.13
CA ILE A 158 -6.01 20.93 -25.71
C ILE A 158 -5.94 20.72 -27.23
N GLY A 159 -5.98 19.47 -27.70
CA GLY A 159 -6.00 19.13 -29.11
C GLY A 159 -7.20 19.71 -29.87
N GLN A 160 -8.34 19.81 -29.17
CA GLN A 160 -9.58 20.43 -29.70
C GLN A 160 -9.63 21.96 -29.49
N LYS A 161 -8.60 22.58 -28.92
CA LYS A 161 -8.53 24.00 -28.54
C LYS A 161 -9.61 24.43 -27.52
N LEU A 162 -10.17 23.47 -26.80
CA LEU A 162 -11.12 23.68 -25.70
C LEU A 162 -10.35 23.95 -24.39
N TYR A 163 -9.73 25.13 -24.32
CA TYR A 163 -8.79 25.46 -23.24
C TYR A 163 -9.45 25.61 -21.88
N LYS A 164 -10.73 25.98 -21.81
CA LYS A 164 -11.46 26.08 -20.56
C LYS A 164 -11.67 24.70 -19.96
N GLU A 165 -12.15 23.77 -20.74
CA GLU A 165 -12.37 22.36 -20.35
C GLU A 165 -11.05 21.67 -19.99
N ALA A 166 -9.98 21.97 -20.75
CA ALA A 166 -8.65 21.48 -20.41
C ALA A 166 -8.16 21.97 -19.05
N LEU A 167 -8.38 23.26 -18.71
CA LEU A 167 -8.04 23.81 -17.40
C LEU A 167 -8.85 23.19 -16.26
N GLU A 168 -10.12 22.86 -16.48
CA GLU A 168 -10.97 22.18 -15.50
C GLU A 168 -10.42 20.79 -15.16
N GLU A 169 -10.01 20.01 -16.18
CA GLU A 169 -9.39 18.70 -15.93
C GLU A 169 -8.01 18.82 -15.27
N LEU A 170 -7.18 19.78 -15.69
CA LEU A 170 -5.89 20.02 -15.05
C LEU A 170 -6.03 20.48 -13.59
N ASN A 171 -7.07 21.25 -13.26
CA ASN A 171 -7.36 21.63 -11.88
C ASN A 171 -7.78 20.41 -11.03
N LYS A 172 -8.58 19.48 -11.57
CA LYS A 172 -8.88 18.20 -10.91
C LYS A 172 -7.59 17.41 -10.65
N ALA A 173 -6.71 17.34 -11.65
CA ALA A 173 -5.39 16.71 -11.50
C ALA A 173 -4.55 17.40 -10.41
N LYS A 174 -4.53 18.74 -10.35
CA LYS A 174 -3.81 19.52 -9.32
C LYS A 174 -4.38 19.30 -7.92
N HIS A 175 -5.70 19.14 -7.77
CA HIS A 175 -6.29 18.79 -6.48
C HIS A 175 -5.90 17.39 -6.02
N ALA A 176 -5.72 16.45 -6.94
CA ALA A 176 -5.29 15.10 -6.64
C ALA A 176 -3.78 15.03 -6.28
N ASP A 177 -2.94 15.82 -6.96
CA ASP A 177 -1.50 15.94 -6.69
C ASP A 177 -1.05 17.41 -6.81
N SER A 178 -1.11 18.12 -5.68
CA SER A 178 -0.85 19.55 -5.59
C SER A 178 0.60 19.96 -5.89
N ASN A 179 1.54 19.01 -5.78
CA ASN A 179 2.98 19.28 -5.94
C ASN A 179 3.52 18.84 -7.32
N ASN A 180 2.66 18.46 -8.23
CA ASN A 180 3.04 17.99 -9.55
C ASN A 180 3.38 19.16 -10.48
N LYS A 181 4.68 19.39 -10.68
CA LYS A 181 5.20 20.48 -11.53
C LYS A 181 4.72 20.41 -12.98
N GLU A 182 4.58 19.20 -13.52
CA GLU A 182 4.10 19.01 -14.89
C GLU A 182 2.69 19.59 -15.09
N ILE A 183 1.80 19.38 -14.09
CA ILE A 183 0.45 19.94 -14.13
C ILE A 183 0.50 21.48 -14.09
N GLU A 184 1.33 22.05 -13.24
CA GLU A 184 1.49 23.50 -13.14
C GLU A 184 2.05 24.12 -14.45
N GLU A 185 3.03 23.48 -15.06
CA GLU A 185 3.58 23.89 -16.36
C GLU A 185 2.51 23.84 -17.46
N ARG A 186 1.70 22.78 -17.51
CA ARG A 186 0.59 22.66 -18.48
C ARG A 186 -0.47 23.74 -18.28
N ILE A 187 -0.88 24.02 -17.03
CA ILE A 187 -1.81 25.12 -16.71
C ILE A 187 -1.24 26.47 -17.16
N SER A 188 0.01 26.76 -16.80
CA SER A 188 0.68 28.02 -17.18
C SER A 188 0.78 28.19 -18.70
N LYS A 189 1.07 27.11 -19.41
CA LYS A 189 1.13 27.11 -20.88
C LYS A 189 -0.21 27.47 -21.51
N ILE A 190 -1.30 26.87 -21.04
CA ILE A 190 -2.65 27.17 -21.54
C ILE A 190 -3.04 28.62 -21.22
N GLN A 191 -2.79 29.08 -19.99
CA GLN A 191 -3.08 30.46 -19.60
C GLN A 191 -2.32 31.47 -20.47
N ASN A 192 -1.06 31.19 -20.81
CA ASN A 192 -0.28 32.03 -21.72
C ASN A 192 -0.86 32.04 -23.16
N ILE A 193 -1.34 30.89 -23.65
CA ILE A 193 -2.02 30.81 -24.94
C ILE A 193 -3.30 31.67 -24.94
N GLN A 194 -4.13 31.54 -23.90
CA GLN A 194 -5.35 32.31 -23.74
C GLN A 194 -5.07 33.81 -23.66
N LYS A 195 -4.03 34.20 -22.91
CA LYS A 195 -3.60 35.60 -22.75
C LYS A 195 -3.21 36.20 -24.12
N LYS A 196 -2.33 35.51 -24.87
CA LYS A 196 -1.91 35.96 -26.21
C LYS A 196 -3.09 36.07 -27.14
N HIS A 197 -3.98 35.09 -27.14
CA HIS A 197 -5.18 35.11 -27.97
C HIS A 197 -6.09 36.31 -27.64
N LYS A 198 -6.29 36.60 -26.35
CA LYS A 198 -7.06 37.78 -25.91
C LYS A 198 -6.41 39.10 -26.32
N GLU A 199 -5.08 39.19 -26.24
CA GLU A 199 -4.32 40.34 -26.69
C GLU A 199 -4.47 40.56 -28.22
N GLU A 200 -4.39 39.49 -29.02
CA GLU A 200 -4.58 39.55 -30.47
C GLU A 200 -6.01 39.98 -30.84
N LEU A 201 -7.04 39.47 -30.17
CA LEU A 201 -8.42 39.90 -30.36
C LEU A 201 -8.59 41.39 -30.02
N GLY A 202 -8.00 41.83 -28.88
CA GLY A 202 -8.04 43.24 -28.48
C GLY A 202 -7.39 44.19 -29.47
N LEU A 203 -6.30 43.80 -30.13
CA LEU A 203 -5.66 44.56 -31.17
C LEU A 203 -6.57 44.68 -32.43
N LEU A 204 -7.18 43.59 -32.87
CA LEU A 204 -8.12 43.61 -33.99
C LEU A 204 -9.36 44.45 -33.68
N GLU A 205 -9.89 44.44 -32.46
CA GLU A 205 -11.02 45.30 -32.06
C GLU A 205 -10.62 46.80 -32.07
N GLN A 206 -9.37 47.13 -31.67
CA GLN A 206 -8.86 48.49 -31.76
C GLN A 206 -8.69 48.95 -33.26
N GLU A 207 -8.12 48.07 -34.10
CA GLU A 207 -8.01 48.33 -35.54
C GLU A 207 -9.39 48.51 -36.18
N LEU A 208 -10.39 47.69 -35.84
CA LEU A 208 -11.76 47.83 -36.26
C LEU A 208 -12.34 49.20 -35.90
N THR A 209 -12.19 49.58 -34.64
CA THR A 209 -12.67 50.89 -34.15
C THR A 209 -12.03 52.07 -34.88
N LYS A 210 -10.75 51.95 -35.24
CA LYS A 210 -10.04 52.95 -36.01
C LYS A 210 -10.59 53.03 -37.47
N ALA A 211 -10.73 51.90 -38.14
CA ALA A 211 -11.28 51.83 -39.49
C ALA A 211 -12.69 52.41 -39.58
N GLU A 212 -13.55 52.15 -38.55
CA GLU A 212 -14.89 52.70 -38.46
C GLU A 212 -14.93 54.23 -38.25
N LYS A 213 -13.96 54.80 -37.51
CA LYS A 213 -13.82 56.25 -37.31
C LYS A 213 -13.37 56.97 -38.55
N GLU A 214 -12.61 56.27 -39.40
CA GLU A 214 -12.09 56.77 -40.67
C GLU A 214 -13.06 56.53 -41.84
N ASP A 215 -14.26 56.00 -41.56
CA ASP A 215 -15.28 55.57 -42.54
C ASP A 215 -14.75 54.60 -43.59
N ASN A 216 -13.70 53.83 -43.22
CA ASN A 216 -13.07 52.82 -44.07
C ASN A 216 -13.80 51.47 -43.94
N PHE A 217 -15.01 51.40 -44.53
CA PHE A 217 -15.90 50.26 -44.34
C PHE A 217 -15.33 48.95 -44.88
N ASP A 218 -14.56 48.99 -45.96
CA ASP A 218 -14.02 47.76 -46.57
C ASP A 218 -12.93 47.13 -45.67
N ILE A 219 -12.05 47.94 -45.08
CA ILE A 219 -11.09 47.49 -44.10
C ILE A 219 -11.80 47.00 -42.83
N ALA A 220 -12.82 47.71 -42.36
CA ALA A 220 -13.59 47.29 -41.18
C ALA A 220 -14.25 45.93 -41.39
N ILE A 221 -14.82 45.65 -42.56
CA ILE A 221 -15.40 44.33 -42.89
C ILE A 221 -14.32 43.25 -42.95
N GLU A 222 -13.13 43.55 -43.52
CA GLU A 222 -12.01 42.60 -43.54
C GLU A 222 -11.55 42.22 -42.11
N ILE A 223 -11.45 43.22 -41.20
CA ILE A 223 -11.09 42.98 -39.80
C ILE A 223 -12.16 42.12 -39.10
N CYS A 224 -13.47 42.39 -39.37
CA CYS A 224 -14.54 41.53 -38.82
C CYS A 224 -14.42 40.09 -39.31
N ASN A 225 -14.05 39.83 -40.54
CA ASN A 225 -13.80 38.48 -41.05
C ASN A 225 -12.62 37.82 -40.28
N LYS A 226 -11.52 38.56 -40.05
CA LYS A 226 -10.39 38.04 -39.20
C LYS A 226 -10.84 37.76 -37.77
N LEU A 227 -11.74 38.56 -37.21
CA LEU A 227 -12.32 38.36 -35.90
C LEU A 227 -13.22 37.11 -35.85
N ILE A 228 -14.00 36.83 -36.91
CA ILE A 228 -14.82 35.61 -37.01
C ILE A 228 -13.92 34.36 -36.95
N ASP A 229 -12.81 34.36 -37.65
CA ASP A 229 -11.89 33.23 -37.72
C ASP A 229 -11.15 33.02 -36.40
N LYS A 230 -10.88 34.09 -35.67
CA LYS A 230 -10.14 34.04 -34.38
C LYS A 230 -11.04 33.92 -33.17
N ASP A 231 -12.16 34.65 -33.06
CA ASP A 231 -13.10 34.62 -31.95
C ASP A 231 -14.15 33.52 -32.16
N ILE A 232 -13.71 32.27 -31.98
CA ILE A 232 -14.55 31.07 -32.14
C ILE A 232 -15.76 31.09 -31.19
N GLN A 233 -15.68 31.81 -30.07
CA GLN A 233 -16.74 31.87 -29.06
C GLN A 233 -17.88 32.83 -29.47
N ASN A 234 -17.59 33.87 -30.24
CA ASN A 234 -18.57 34.92 -30.60
C ASN A 234 -18.63 35.23 -32.10
N PRO A 235 -18.61 34.24 -33.02
CA PRO A 235 -18.60 34.52 -34.47
C PRO A 235 -19.86 35.25 -34.91
N ARG A 236 -20.99 35.08 -34.22
CA ARG A 236 -22.26 35.74 -34.49
C ARG A 236 -22.17 37.26 -34.28
N LYS A 237 -21.51 37.72 -33.22
CA LYS A 237 -21.27 39.14 -32.94
C LYS A 237 -20.65 39.84 -34.17
N TRP A 238 -19.62 39.26 -34.75
CA TRP A 238 -18.88 39.82 -35.85
C TRP A 238 -19.64 39.73 -37.17
N ASN A 239 -20.41 38.67 -37.41
CA ASN A 239 -21.31 38.58 -38.56
C ASN A 239 -22.39 39.65 -38.54
N GLU A 240 -23.03 39.87 -37.38
CA GLU A 240 -24.03 40.93 -37.20
C GLU A 240 -23.39 42.33 -37.43
N HIS A 241 -22.15 42.50 -36.98
CA HIS A 241 -21.40 43.75 -37.18
C HIS A 241 -21.06 44.01 -38.66
N ILE A 242 -20.75 42.98 -39.45
CA ILE A 242 -20.55 43.09 -40.89
C ILE A 242 -21.83 43.59 -41.59
N VAL A 243 -23.01 43.10 -41.20
CA VAL A 243 -24.28 43.57 -41.75
C VAL A 243 -24.46 45.07 -41.46
N TYR A 244 -24.26 45.47 -40.21
CA TYR A 244 -24.30 46.88 -39.81
C TYR A 244 -23.33 47.77 -40.65
N LEU A 245 -22.08 47.34 -40.81
CA LEU A 245 -21.09 48.09 -41.62
C LEU A 245 -21.49 48.22 -43.06
N LYS A 246 -22.07 47.20 -43.68
CA LYS A 246 -22.57 47.23 -45.05
C LYS A 246 -23.74 48.21 -45.20
N GLU A 247 -24.67 48.26 -44.26
CA GLU A 247 -25.77 49.22 -44.25
C GLU A 247 -25.27 50.67 -44.12
N ARG A 248 -24.34 50.90 -43.18
CA ARG A 248 -23.69 52.18 -42.94
C ARG A 248 -22.92 52.67 -44.19
N ARG A 249 -22.16 51.78 -44.85
CA ARG A 249 -21.46 52.08 -46.11
C ARG A 249 -22.42 52.49 -47.21
N ASN A 250 -23.53 51.78 -47.42
CA ASN A 250 -24.50 52.08 -48.44
C ASN A 250 -25.20 53.44 -48.20
N LYS A 251 -25.42 53.79 -46.92
CA LYS A 251 -25.93 55.13 -46.58
C LYS A 251 -24.90 56.23 -46.93
N TYR A 252 -23.64 56.05 -46.48
CA TYR A 252 -22.53 56.96 -46.72
C TYR A 252 -22.35 57.22 -48.19
N LEU A 253 -22.39 56.20 -49.05
CA LEU A 253 -22.29 56.37 -50.54
C LEU A 253 -23.44 57.18 -51.13
N LYS A 254 -24.66 57.03 -50.61
CA LYS A 254 -25.83 57.83 -51.06
C LYS A 254 -25.77 59.27 -50.56
N ASP A 255 -25.09 59.57 -49.47
CA ASP A 255 -24.96 60.94 -48.96
C ASP A 255 -23.86 61.75 -49.68
N ILE A 256 -22.98 61.10 -50.45
CA ILE A 256 -21.90 61.74 -51.25
C ILE A 256 -22.18 61.79 -52.74
N GLU A 257 -23.21 61.08 -53.25
CA GLU A 257 -23.77 61.25 -54.63
C GLU A 257 -24.71 62.44 -54.70
#